data_0163d610a3528a4cc21a83446a615663
#
_entry.id   0163d610a3528a4cc21a83446a615663
#
_cell.length_a   1.000
_cell.length_b   1.000
_cell.length_c   1.000
_cell.angle_alpha   90.00
_cell.angle_beta   90.00
_cell.angle_gamma   90.00
#
_symmetry.space_group_name_H-M   'P 1'
#
loop_
_entity.id
_entity.type
_entity.pdbx_description
1 polymer ?
#
loop_
_entity_poly.entity_id
_entity_poly.type
_entity_poly.pdbx_seq_one_letter_code
_entity_poly.pdbx_strand_id
1 'polypeptide(L)'
;LYYLVFYVVKYRRPLVKKHLADSFPEKSEAERLKIEKEFYSWFCDYIVESIKLFTMSKKQVMKRMQFTGVEKIRESCQKGQSCAIYLGHYCNWEWVTSLPLWAGEDITFGQIYHVLENPAFDKLFLYLRNRLGAISIPMAETLRKIVKMRQEGKHIVIGFIADQVPHWNNIHYWTNFLNHDTPVLTGTEKIAKKANFAVYYLDMQRVKRGYYKGEFKLLTDKPKDYKDFDITEMYFRELEKTIQRQP
;
A
#
# COMPACT_ATOMS: atom_id res chain seq x y z
N LEU A 1 -9.16 -13.61 -19.66
CA LEU A 1 -8.94 -13.98 -18.26
C LEU A 1 -10.20 -13.72 -17.42
N TYR A 2 -10.81 -12.51 -17.49
CA TYR A 2 -12.00 -12.14 -16.69
C TYR A 2 -13.16 -13.16 -16.82
N TYR A 3 -13.57 -13.52 -18.03
CA TYR A 3 -14.67 -14.48 -18.24
C TYR A 3 -14.36 -15.85 -17.61
N LEU A 4 -13.11 -16.30 -17.72
CA LEU A 4 -12.67 -17.57 -17.11
C LEU A 4 -12.76 -17.48 -15.58
N VAL A 5 -12.19 -16.44 -14.98
CA VAL A 5 -12.13 -16.30 -13.51
C VAL A 5 -13.53 -16.07 -12.92
N PHE A 6 -14.35 -15.21 -13.56
CA PHE A 6 -15.64 -14.81 -13.01
C PHE A 6 -16.76 -15.84 -13.27
N TYR A 7 -16.88 -16.36 -14.47
CA TYR A 7 -18.02 -17.20 -14.87
C TYR A 7 -17.73 -18.70 -14.79
N VAL A 8 -16.51 -19.13 -15.10
CA VAL A 8 -16.13 -20.55 -15.15
C VAL A 8 -15.57 -21.00 -13.81
N VAL A 9 -14.44 -20.46 -13.40
CA VAL A 9 -13.76 -20.86 -12.15
C VAL A 9 -14.52 -20.35 -10.91
N LYS A 10 -15.19 -19.20 -11.02
CA LYS A 10 -15.94 -18.53 -9.93
C LYS A 10 -15.07 -18.32 -8.67
N TYR A 11 -13.80 -17.96 -8.90
CA TYR A 11 -12.79 -17.86 -7.86
C TYR A 11 -13.26 -16.99 -6.68
N ARG A 12 -13.46 -17.61 -5.51
CA ARG A 12 -13.87 -16.95 -4.25
C ARG A 12 -15.13 -16.08 -4.33
N ARG A 13 -15.98 -16.22 -5.34
CA ARG A 13 -17.19 -15.38 -5.50
C ARG A 13 -18.14 -15.36 -4.31
N PRO A 14 -18.42 -16.49 -3.64
CA PRO A 14 -19.28 -16.46 -2.43
C PRO A 14 -18.69 -15.58 -1.32
N LEU A 15 -17.37 -15.62 -1.12
CA LEU A 15 -16.69 -14.79 -0.12
C LEU A 15 -16.75 -13.30 -0.49
N VAL A 16 -16.48 -12.95 -1.75
CA VAL A 16 -16.56 -11.56 -2.24
C VAL A 16 -17.97 -11.01 -2.09
N LYS A 17 -18.99 -11.78 -2.46
CA LYS A 17 -20.40 -11.39 -2.28
C LYS A 17 -20.74 -11.12 -0.83
N LYS A 18 -20.30 -12.01 0.08
CA LYS A 18 -20.51 -11.83 1.52
C LYS A 18 -19.85 -10.54 2.01
N HIS A 19 -18.58 -10.32 1.69
CA HIS A 19 -17.86 -9.12 2.11
C HIS A 19 -18.50 -7.84 1.53
N LEU A 20 -18.97 -7.84 0.29
CA LEU A 20 -19.67 -6.69 -0.29
C LEU A 20 -21.00 -6.41 0.42
N ALA A 21 -21.74 -7.46 0.81
CA ALA A 21 -23.00 -7.29 1.55
C ALA A 21 -22.74 -6.71 2.94
N ASP A 22 -21.71 -7.20 3.63
CA ASP A 22 -21.37 -6.78 4.98
C ASP A 22 -20.75 -5.36 5.00
N SER A 23 -19.89 -5.04 4.01
CA SER A 23 -19.18 -3.75 3.95
C SER A 23 -20.01 -2.61 3.35
N PHE A 24 -21.01 -2.92 2.53
CA PHE A 24 -21.88 -1.95 1.86
C PHE A 24 -23.35 -2.36 1.99
N PRO A 25 -23.89 -2.44 3.23
CA PRO A 25 -25.27 -2.86 3.45
C PRO A 25 -26.29 -1.89 2.84
N GLU A 26 -25.92 -0.62 2.69
CA GLU A 26 -26.76 0.44 2.10
C GLU A 26 -26.93 0.30 0.57
N LYS A 27 -26.06 -0.46 -0.11
CA LYS A 27 -26.16 -0.65 -1.56
C LYS A 27 -27.11 -1.80 -1.90
N SER A 28 -27.86 -1.65 -2.97
CA SER A 28 -28.71 -2.71 -3.53
C SER A 28 -27.88 -3.89 -4.02
N GLU A 29 -28.53 -5.05 -4.16
CA GLU A 29 -27.88 -6.25 -4.72
C GLU A 29 -27.33 -6.01 -6.14
N ALA A 30 -28.02 -5.24 -6.95
CA ALA A 30 -27.61 -4.89 -8.30
C ALA A 30 -26.32 -4.03 -8.30
N GLU A 31 -26.22 -3.07 -7.39
CA GLU A 31 -25.02 -2.25 -7.21
C GLU A 31 -23.84 -3.09 -6.72
N ARG A 32 -24.05 -3.95 -5.71
CA ARG A 32 -23.02 -4.88 -5.23
C ARG A 32 -22.54 -5.84 -6.32
N LEU A 33 -23.45 -6.34 -7.17
CA LEU A 33 -23.08 -7.17 -8.31
C LEU A 33 -22.24 -6.40 -9.34
N LYS A 34 -22.52 -5.11 -9.55
CA LYS A 34 -21.70 -4.25 -10.40
C LYS A 34 -20.28 -4.10 -9.84
N ILE A 35 -20.17 -3.81 -8.55
CA ILE A 35 -18.86 -3.73 -7.85
C ILE A 35 -18.12 -5.07 -7.95
N GLU A 36 -18.79 -6.20 -7.72
CA GLU A 36 -18.19 -7.53 -7.86
C GLU A 36 -17.57 -7.72 -9.25
N LYS A 37 -18.30 -7.37 -10.31
CA LYS A 37 -17.81 -7.49 -11.69
C LYS A 37 -16.62 -6.56 -11.97
N GLU A 38 -16.66 -5.33 -11.47
CA GLU A 38 -15.58 -4.36 -11.61
C GLU A 38 -14.33 -4.82 -10.85
N PHE A 39 -14.48 -5.37 -9.64
CA PHE A 39 -13.40 -5.97 -8.87
C PHE A 39 -12.71 -7.12 -9.62
N TYR A 40 -13.47 -8.08 -10.19
CA TYR A 40 -12.86 -9.18 -10.94
C TYR A 40 -12.22 -8.73 -12.25
N SER A 41 -12.76 -7.71 -12.90
CA SER A 41 -12.13 -7.09 -14.06
C SER A 41 -10.78 -6.49 -13.69
N TRP A 42 -10.76 -5.70 -12.61
CA TRP A 42 -9.53 -5.11 -12.07
C TRP A 42 -8.54 -6.19 -11.60
N PHE A 43 -8.99 -7.21 -10.87
CA PHE A 43 -8.13 -8.28 -10.37
C PHE A 43 -7.40 -9.02 -11.51
N CYS A 44 -8.10 -9.27 -12.62
CA CYS A 44 -7.49 -9.85 -13.81
C CYS A 44 -6.48 -8.89 -14.47
N ASP A 45 -6.80 -7.59 -14.50
CA ASP A 45 -5.88 -6.57 -15.00
C ASP A 45 -4.63 -6.49 -14.13
N TYR A 46 -4.78 -6.50 -12.80
CA TYR A 46 -3.67 -6.47 -11.84
C TYR A 46 -2.66 -7.61 -12.09
N ILE A 47 -3.15 -8.84 -12.31
CA ILE A 47 -2.28 -9.98 -12.64
C ILE A 47 -1.46 -9.71 -13.91
N VAL A 48 -2.12 -9.26 -14.98
CA VAL A 48 -1.47 -8.97 -16.27
C VAL A 48 -0.49 -7.79 -16.13
N GLU A 49 -0.86 -6.76 -15.40
CA GLU A 49 -0.05 -5.58 -15.17
C GLU A 49 1.18 -5.87 -14.30
N SER A 50 1.05 -6.77 -13.32
CA SER A 50 2.19 -7.24 -12.51
C SER A 50 3.20 -7.99 -13.36
N ILE A 51 2.74 -8.87 -14.27
CA ILE A 51 3.61 -9.53 -15.26
C ILE A 51 4.25 -8.50 -16.19
N LYS A 52 3.45 -7.54 -16.68
CA LYS A 52 3.94 -6.52 -17.61
C LYS A 52 5.02 -5.64 -16.99
N LEU A 53 4.99 -5.43 -15.67
CA LEU A 53 6.00 -4.64 -14.98
C LEU A 53 7.43 -5.17 -15.22
N PHE A 54 7.62 -6.47 -15.48
CA PHE A 54 8.95 -7.04 -15.79
C PHE A 54 9.61 -6.42 -17.02
N THR A 55 8.82 -5.98 -17.99
CA THR A 55 9.31 -5.50 -19.31
C THR A 55 9.06 -4.02 -19.55
N MET A 56 8.29 -3.36 -18.68
CA MET A 56 8.00 -1.93 -18.86
C MET A 56 9.24 -1.07 -18.66
N SER A 57 9.45 -0.12 -19.58
CA SER A 57 10.48 0.91 -19.40
C SER A 57 10.08 1.91 -18.30
N LYS A 58 11.07 2.59 -17.71
CA LYS A 58 10.83 3.67 -16.73
C LYS A 58 9.83 4.71 -17.25
N LYS A 59 9.96 5.14 -18.51
CA LYS A 59 9.04 6.08 -19.18
C LYS A 59 7.60 5.56 -19.25
N GLN A 60 7.43 4.28 -19.54
CA GLN A 60 6.10 3.65 -19.59
C GLN A 60 5.47 3.57 -18.20
N VAL A 61 6.25 3.22 -17.17
CA VAL A 61 5.75 3.18 -15.78
C VAL A 61 5.35 4.58 -15.34
N MET A 62 6.19 5.60 -15.52
CA MET A 62 5.91 6.99 -15.16
C MET A 62 4.67 7.55 -15.87
N LYS A 63 4.42 7.15 -17.11
CA LYS A 63 3.20 7.53 -17.85
C LYS A 63 1.92 6.93 -17.23
N ARG A 64 2.03 5.73 -16.65
CA ARG A 64 0.89 4.94 -16.19
C ARG A 64 0.62 5.04 -14.68
N MET A 65 1.67 5.29 -13.90
CA MET A 65 1.60 5.54 -12.47
C MET A 65 2.12 6.94 -12.20
N GLN A 66 1.26 7.83 -11.76
CA GLN A 66 1.59 9.22 -11.47
C GLN A 66 1.43 9.49 -9.97
N PHE A 67 2.33 10.29 -9.41
CA PHE A 67 2.27 10.70 -8.01
C PHE A 67 2.14 12.22 -7.89
N THR A 68 1.33 12.66 -6.93
CA THR A 68 1.19 14.06 -6.50
C THR A 68 1.48 14.16 -5.01
N GLY A 69 1.96 15.31 -4.55
CA GLY A 69 2.38 15.48 -3.15
C GLY A 69 3.77 14.94 -2.83
N VAL A 70 4.55 14.51 -3.85
CA VAL A 70 5.94 14.04 -3.67
C VAL A 70 6.84 15.16 -3.15
N GLU A 71 6.55 16.41 -3.52
CA GLU A 71 7.23 17.61 -3.02
C GLU A 71 7.18 17.71 -1.49
N LYS A 72 6.06 17.36 -0.87
CA LYS A 72 5.90 17.36 0.60
C LYS A 72 6.81 16.34 1.29
N ILE A 73 6.98 15.17 0.65
CA ILE A 73 7.91 14.14 1.13
C ILE A 73 9.35 14.65 1.05
N ARG A 74 9.72 15.30 -0.07
CA ARG A 74 11.03 15.92 -0.23
C ARG A 74 11.30 17.00 0.82
N GLU A 75 10.32 17.86 1.07
CA GLU A 75 10.41 18.89 2.11
C GLU A 75 10.64 18.29 3.50
N SER A 76 9.93 17.20 3.86
CA SER A 76 10.18 16.49 5.11
C SER A 76 11.61 15.95 5.18
N CYS A 77 12.09 15.32 4.11
CA CYS A 77 13.46 14.81 4.04
C CYS A 77 14.51 15.95 4.14
N GLN A 78 14.31 17.07 3.46
CA GLN A 78 15.20 18.24 3.51
C GLN A 78 15.26 18.85 4.92
N LYS A 79 14.19 18.75 5.69
CA LYS A 79 14.16 19.11 7.12
C LYS A 79 14.80 18.05 8.04
N GLY A 80 15.41 17.02 7.45
CA GLY A 80 16.05 15.92 8.17
C GLY A 80 15.08 14.87 8.72
N GLN A 81 13.81 14.92 8.33
CA GLN A 81 12.78 13.98 8.78
C GLN A 81 12.47 12.93 7.71
N SER A 82 12.79 11.67 8.00
CA SER A 82 12.39 10.53 7.17
C SER A 82 10.87 10.30 7.22
N CYS A 83 10.33 9.54 6.24
CA CYS A 83 8.89 9.37 6.09
C CYS A 83 8.46 7.90 6.16
N ALA A 84 7.33 7.66 6.80
CA ALA A 84 6.57 6.41 6.71
C ALA A 84 5.33 6.64 5.85
N ILE A 85 5.11 5.78 4.87
CA ILE A 85 3.95 5.85 3.97
C ILE A 85 3.04 4.68 4.26
N TYR A 86 1.85 4.95 4.75
CA TYR A 86 0.77 3.98 4.79
C TYR A 86 0.12 3.82 3.43
N LEU A 87 -0.13 2.59 3.02
CA LEU A 87 -0.92 2.26 1.84
C LEU A 87 -1.64 0.92 2.05
N GLY A 88 -2.66 0.66 1.23
CA GLY A 88 -3.40 -0.61 1.22
C GLY A 88 -3.11 -1.44 -0.03
N HIS A 89 -3.55 -2.71 -0.03
CA HIS A 89 -3.59 -3.56 -1.22
C HIS A 89 -4.71 -3.10 -2.18
N TYR A 90 -4.68 -1.83 -2.53
CA TYR A 90 -5.69 -1.15 -3.33
C TYR A 90 -5.09 -0.64 -4.65
N CYS A 91 -5.84 -0.68 -5.74
CA CYS A 91 -5.34 -0.40 -7.07
C CYS A 91 -4.11 -1.28 -7.42
N ASN A 92 -3.14 -0.76 -8.16
CA ASN A 92 -1.90 -1.49 -8.47
C ASN A 92 -0.77 -1.05 -7.52
N TRP A 93 -0.77 -1.57 -6.31
CA TRP A 93 0.25 -1.28 -5.29
C TRP A 93 1.67 -1.73 -5.69
N GLU A 94 1.81 -2.74 -6.56
CA GLU A 94 3.14 -3.15 -7.06
C GLU A 94 3.82 -2.04 -7.85
N TRP A 95 3.05 -1.18 -8.52
CA TRP A 95 3.62 -0.06 -9.28
C TRP A 95 4.05 1.11 -8.39
N VAL A 96 3.70 1.12 -7.11
CA VAL A 96 4.21 2.11 -6.13
C VAL A 96 5.72 2.00 -5.98
N THR A 97 6.31 0.84 -6.27
CA THR A 97 7.78 0.65 -6.33
C THR A 97 8.48 1.57 -7.34
N SER A 98 7.73 2.26 -8.21
CA SER A 98 8.24 3.26 -9.14
C SER A 98 8.46 4.65 -8.50
N LEU A 99 8.07 4.86 -7.26
CA LEU A 99 8.20 6.15 -6.56
C LEU A 99 9.61 6.77 -6.62
N PRO A 100 10.72 5.99 -6.58
CA PRO A 100 12.08 6.55 -6.76
C PRO A 100 12.25 7.36 -8.03
N LEU A 101 11.53 7.05 -9.12
CA LEU A 101 11.61 7.77 -10.38
C LEU A 101 11.07 9.22 -10.29
N TRP A 102 10.36 9.55 -9.22
CA TRP A 102 9.70 10.84 -9.00
C TRP A 102 10.38 11.71 -7.95
N ALA A 103 11.07 11.07 -6.99
CA ALA A 103 11.53 11.76 -5.79
C ALA A 103 12.98 12.25 -5.81
N GLY A 104 13.79 11.81 -6.77
CA GLY A 104 15.19 12.16 -6.85
C GLY A 104 16.12 11.11 -6.23
N GLU A 105 17.42 11.22 -6.52
CA GLU A 105 18.41 10.20 -6.17
C GLU A 105 18.91 10.29 -4.71
N ASP A 106 18.66 11.40 -4.04
CA ASP A 106 19.05 11.68 -2.66
C ASP A 106 18.17 11.01 -1.62
N ILE A 107 17.02 10.45 -2.03
CA ILE A 107 16.05 9.78 -1.16
C ILE A 107 16.06 8.28 -1.40
N THR A 108 16.27 7.52 -0.33
CA THR A 108 16.19 6.05 -0.38
C THR A 108 14.76 5.58 -0.12
N PHE A 109 14.15 4.92 -1.09
CA PHE A 109 12.81 4.31 -0.94
C PHE A 109 12.93 2.85 -0.54
N GLY A 110 12.34 2.53 0.61
CA GLY A 110 12.18 1.18 1.10
C GLY A 110 10.72 0.72 1.08
N GLN A 111 10.51 -0.56 0.90
CA GLN A 111 9.22 -1.21 1.08
C GLN A 111 9.38 -2.42 1.98
N ILE A 112 8.49 -2.55 2.93
CA ILE A 112 8.49 -3.71 3.83
C ILE A 112 7.80 -4.87 3.12
N TYR A 113 8.43 -6.05 3.15
CA TYR A 113 7.85 -7.25 2.58
C TYR A 113 8.04 -8.46 3.48
N HIS A 114 7.16 -9.44 3.32
CA HIS A 114 7.29 -10.76 3.92
C HIS A 114 8.06 -11.66 2.94
N VAL A 115 9.13 -12.31 3.42
CA VAL A 115 9.92 -13.25 2.62
C VAL A 115 9.02 -14.41 2.20
N LEU A 116 9.01 -14.73 0.90
CA LEU A 116 8.18 -15.79 0.36
C LEU A 116 8.79 -17.15 0.62
N GLU A 117 7.95 -18.14 0.90
CA GLU A 117 8.39 -19.54 1.16
C GLU A 117 9.12 -20.15 -0.04
N ASN A 118 8.69 -19.83 -1.27
CA ASN A 118 9.36 -20.31 -2.48
C ASN A 118 10.49 -19.36 -2.88
N PRO A 119 11.78 -19.80 -2.80
CA PRO A 119 12.93 -18.93 -3.07
C PRO A 119 13.00 -18.40 -4.52
N ALA A 120 12.46 -19.13 -5.49
CA ALA A 120 12.45 -18.69 -6.89
C ALA A 120 11.47 -17.53 -7.08
N PHE A 121 10.26 -17.62 -6.51
CA PHE A 121 9.30 -16.53 -6.51
C PHE A 121 9.79 -15.34 -5.68
N ASP A 122 10.45 -15.58 -4.54
CA ASP A 122 11.02 -14.50 -3.73
C ASP A 122 12.03 -13.67 -4.54
N LYS A 123 12.99 -14.33 -5.18
CA LYS A 123 13.98 -13.67 -6.07
C LYS A 123 13.31 -12.92 -7.22
N LEU A 124 12.27 -13.49 -7.83
CA LEU A 124 11.55 -12.88 -8.93
C LEU A 124 10.85 -11.59 -8.48
N PHE A 125 10.13 -11.61 -7.36
CA PHE A 125 9.46 -10.43 -6.83
C PHE A 125 10.44 -9.38 -6.32
N LEU A 126 11.54 -9.78 -5.69
CA LEU A 126 12.61 -8.85 -5.29
C LEU A 126 13.21 -8.13 -6.51
N TYR A 127 13.51 -8.86 -7.58
CA TYR A 127 13.96 -8.24 -8.82
C TYR A 127 12.93 -7.24 -9.35
N LEU A 128 11.66 -7.64 -9.43
CA LEU A 128 10.58 -6.80 -9.93
C LEU A 128 10.44 -5.49 -9.14
N ARG A 129 10.46 -5.60 -7.81
CA ARG A 129 10.27 -4.46 -6.91
C ARG A 129 11.46 -3.53 -6.84
N ASN A 130 12.68 -4.07 -6.98
CA ASN A 130 13.91 -3.27 -6.85
C ASN A 130 14.38 -2.65 -8.18
N ARG A 131 13.90 -3.14 -9.33
CA ARG A 131 14.37 -2.69 -10.65
C ARG A 131 14.15 -1.21 -10.96
N LEU A 132 13.27 -0.56 -10.24
CA LEU A 132 12.94 0.86 -10.43
C LEU A 132 13.61 1.77 -9.38
N GLY A 133 14.51 1.22 -8.55
CA GLY A 133 15.31 1.98 -7.59
C GLY A 133 14.82 1.89 -6.14
N ALA A 134 13.69 1.21 -5.87
CA ALA A 134 13.28 0.91 -4.50
C ALA A 134 14.13 -0.22 -3.91
N ILE A 135 14.21 -0.30 -2.59
CA ILE A 135 14.81 -1.42 -1.86
C ILE A 135 13.73 -2.21 -1.10
N SER A 136 13.82 -3.53 -1.16
CA SER A 136 12.93 -4.39 -0.38
C SER A 136 13.57 -4.72 0.96
N ILE A 137 12.83 -4.51 2.04
CA ILE A 137 13.30 -4.69 3.43
C ILE A 137 12.48 -5.82 4.04
N PRO A 138 13.10 -6.96 4.42
CA PRO A 138 12.40 -8.00 5.15
C PRO A 138 11.79 -7.47 6.44
N MET A 139 10.56 -7.85 6.75
CA MET A 139 9.82 -7.36 7.93
C MET A 139 10.63 -7.52 9.22
N ALA A 140 11.29 -8.68 9.42
CA ALA A 140 12.11 -8.95 10.60
C ALA A 140 13.34 -8.02 10.73
N GLU A 141 13.80 -7.41 9.63
CA GLU A 141 14.98 -6.55 9.60
C GLU A 141 14.66 -5.06 9.62
N THR A 142 13.39 -4.67 9.62
CA THR A 142 12.94 -3.30 9.40
C THR A 142 13.65 -2.30 10.32
N LEU A 143 13.59 -2.50 11.63
CA LEU A 143 14.20 -1.57 12.59
C LEU A 143 15.73 -1.48 12.42
N ARG A 144 16.40 -2.62 12.24
CA ARG A 144 17.85 -2.68 12.05
C ARG A 144 18.27 -1.90 10.80
N LYS A 145 17.56 -2.08 9.70
CA LYS A 145 17.83 -1.39 8.42
C LYS A 145 17.58 0.12 8.53
N ILE A 146 16.49 0.54 9.19
CA ILE A 146 16.20 1.97 9.44
C ILE A 146 17.34 2.61 10.23
N VAL A 147 17.77 2.00 11.34
CA VAL A 147 18.85 2.53 12.16
C VAL A 147 20.14 2.66 11.35
N LYS A 148 20.50 1.61 10.61
CA LYS A 148 21.70 1.61 9.74
C LYS A 148 21.65 2.74 8.71
N MET A 149 20.57 2.87 7.95
CA MET A 149 20.43 3.90 6.92
C MET A 149 20.48 5.32 7.52
N ARG A 150 19.92 5.53 8.70
CA ARG A 150 20.03 6.82 9.41
C ARG A 150 21.46 7.13 9.85
N GLN A 151 22.20 6.14 10.34
CA GLN A 151 23.63 6.30 10.69
C GLN A 151 24.48 6.63 9.44
N GLU A 152 24.06 6.15 8.26
CA GLU A 152 24.68 6.50 6.97
C GLU A 152 24.25 7.87 6.45
N GLY A 153 23.48 8.66 7.22
CA GLY A 153 23.00 9.99 6.83
C GLY A 153 21.96 10.00 5.70
N LYS A 154 21.32 8.85 5.40
CA LYS A 154 20.35 8.76 4.32
C LYS A 154 18.99 9.29 4.72
N HIS A 155 18.37 10.04 3.82
CA HIS A 155 16.93 10.32 3.89
C HIS A 155 16.17 9.09 3.41
N ILE A 156 15.28 8.57 4.24
CA ILE A 156 14.55 7.33 3.97
C ILE A 156 13.04 7.56 3.94
N VAL A 157 12.42 6.94 2.97
CA VAL A 157 10.96 6.89 2.84
C VAL A 157 10.56 5.42 2.74
N ILE A 158 9.74 4.95 3.66
CA ILE A 158 9.38 3.53 3.74
C ILE A 158 7.89 3.35 3.57
N GLY A 159 7.51 2.51 2.58
CA GLY A 159 6.13 2.08 2.36
C GLY A 159 5.76 0.89 3.25
N PHE A 160 4.61 1.00 3.90
CA PHE A 160 4.00 -0.02 4.75
C PHE A 160 2.60 -0.32 4.23
N ILE A 161 2.40 -1.51 3.69
CA ILE A 161 1.07 -2.03 3.37
C ILE A 161 0.51 -2.63 4.67
N ALA A 162 -0.46 -1.97 5.29
CA ALA A 162 -0.85 -2.25 6.67
C ALA A 162 -2.32 -2.67 6.83
N ASP A 163 -3.00 -3.04 5.74
CA ASP A 163 -4.41 -3.40 5.69
C ASP A 163 -4.69 -4.90 5.86
N GLN A 164 -3.66 -5.72 6.11
CA GLN A 164 -3.84 -7.13 6.43
C GLN A 164 -4.03 -7.34 7.94
N VAL A 165 -4.80 -8.37 8.27
CA VAL A 165 -5.03 -8.80 9.65
C VAL A 165 -3.72 -9.34 10.24
N PRO A 166 -3.30 -8.92 11.46
CA PRO A 166 -2.14 -9.48 12.14
C PRO A 166 -2.39 -10.94 12.53
N HIS A 167 -1.29 -11.67 12.78
CA HIS A 167 -1.41 -13.00 13.36
C HIS A 167 -2.10 -12.92 14.74
N TRP A 168 -2.93 -13.89 15.09
CA TRP A 168 -3.79 -13.87 16.26
C TRP A 168 -3.07 -13.56 17.58
N ASN A 169 -1.83 -14.00 17.75
CA ASN A 169 -1.00 -13.74 18.93
C ASN A 169 -0.29 -12.36 18.91
N ASN A 170 -0.53 -11.54 17.90
CA ASN A 170 0.07 -10.22 17.71
C ASN A 170 -0.97 -9.12 17.49
N ILE A 171 -2.19 -9.35 17.96
CA ILE A 171 -3.28 -8.36 17.92
C ILE A 171 -3.10 -7.43 19.13
N HIS A 172 -2.93 -6.14 18.86
CA HIS A 172 -2.78 -5.09 19.88
C HIS A 172 -3.88 -4.05 19.84
N TYR A 173 -4.60 -3.96 18.73
CA TYR A 173 -5.63 -2.96 18.55
C TYR A 173 -6.71 -3.46 17.57
N TRP A 174 -7.96 -3.05 17.84
CA TRP A 174 -9.12 -3.30 17.01
C TRP A 174 -9.74 -1.98 16.61
N THR A 175 -10.20 -1.87 15.37
CA THR A 175 -11.00 -0.75 14.87
C THR A 175 -12.20 -1.25 14.10
N ASN A 176 -13.25 -0.45 14.02
CA ASN A 176 -14.33 -0.72 13.08
C ASN A 176 -13.88 -0.29 11.68
N PHE A 177 -13.86 -1.22 10.73
CA PHE A 177 -13.46 -0.98 9.36
C PHE A 177 -14.49 -1.57 8.40
N LEU A 178 -15.17 -0.71 7.61
CA LEU A 178 -16.23 -1.11 6.70
C LEU A 178 -17.30 -2.00 7.37
N ASN A 179 -17.78 -1.56 8.52
CA ASN A 179 -18.76 -2.25 9.37
C ASN A 179 -18.28 -3.56 10.02
N HIS A 180 -16.98 -3.83 10.05
CA HIS A 180 -16.41 -5.00 10.73
C HIS A 180 -15.50 -4.59 11.87
N ASP A 181 -15.62 -5.25 13.01
CA ASP A 181 -14.58 -5.21 14.04
C ASP A 181 -13.33 -5.90 13.49
N THR A 182 -12.29 -5.13 13.29
CA THR A 182 -11.12 -5.56 12.55
C THR A 182 -9.86 -5.42 13.39
N PRO A 183 -9.11 -6.51 13.64
CA PRO A 183 -7.79 -6.41 14.25
C PRO A 183 -6.79 -5.89 13.24
N VAL A 184 -5.93 -4.93 13.65
CA VAL A 184 -5.09 -4.18 12.75
C VAL A 184 -3.62 -4.20 13.12
N LEU A 185 -2.75 -4.01 12.12
CA LEU A 185 -1.32 -3.91 12.31
C LEU A 185 -0.94 -2.53 12.87
N THR A 186 -0.27 -2.52 14.01
CA THR A 186 0.18 -1.29 14.71
C THR A 186 1.67 -1.01 14.55
N GLY A 187 2.38 -1.88 13.82
CA GLY A 187 3.84 -1.82 13.69
C GLY A 187 4.35 -0.55 13.02
N THR A 188 3.64 -0.05 12.02
CA THR A 188 3.98 1.17 11.28
C THR A 188 3.99 2.38 12.21
N GLU A 189 2.95 2.57 13.03
CA GLU A 189 2.87 3.65 14.00
C GLU A 189 3.98 3.56 15.05
N LYS A 190 4.22 2.37 15.60
CA LYS A 190 5.31 2.14 16.58
C LYS A 190 6.67 2.52 16.00
N ILE A 191 6.92 2.17 14.74
CA ILE A 191 8.16 2.54 14.03
C ILE A 191 8.22 4.05 13.80
N ALA A 192 7.14 4.65 13.31
CA ALA A 192 7.07 6.09 13.05
C ALA A 192 7.31 6.91 14.30
N LYS A 193 6.68 6.57 15.42
CA LYS A 193 6.91 7.23 16.73
C LYS A 193 8.35 7.07 17.21
N LYS A 194 8.88 5.84 17.18
CA LYS A 194 10.25 5.56 17.66
C LYS A 194 11.31 6.25 16.79
N ALA A 195 11.13 6.28 15.48
CA ALA A 195 12.06 6.88 14.55
C ALA A 195 11.78 8.38 14.29
N ASN A 196 10.71 8.93 14.81
CA ASN A 196 10.24 10.29 14.56
C ASN A 196 10.05 10.58 13.05
N PHE A 197 9.36 9.68 12.34
CA PHE A 197 9.07 9.83 10.92
C PHE A 197 7.83 10.68 10.69
N ALA A 198 7.84 11.52 9.65
CA ALA A 198 6.60 12.08 9.12
C ALA A 198 5.76 10.94 8.53
N VAL A 199 4.47 10.95 8.81
CA VAL A 199 3.56 9.88 8.39
C VAL A 199 2.64 10.38 7.31
N TYR A 200 2.64 9.68 6.19
CA TYR A 200 1.80 9.98 5.03
C TYR A 200 0.87 8.80 4.73
N TYR A 201 -0.29 9.09 4.19
CA TYR A 201 -1.16 8.14 3.52
C TYR A 201 -1.03 8.28 2.01
N LEU A 202 -0.88 7.19 1.29
CA LEU A 202 -0.91 7.17 -0.18
C LEU A 202 -2.31 6.82 -0.65
N ASP A 203 -3.07 7.84 -1.03
CA ASP A 203 -4.40 7.69 -1.60
C ASP A 203 -4.32 7.33 -3.08
N MET A 204 -4.61 6.07 -3.37
CA MET A 204 -4.53 5.53 -4.72
C MET A 204 -5.87 5.69 -5.45
N GLN A 205 -5.80 5.92 -6.76
CA GLN A 205 -6.95 5.99 -7.64
C GLN A 205 -6.66 5.33 -8.99
N ARG A 206 -7.59 4.53 -9.47
CA ARG A 206 -7.60 4.05 -10.86
C ARG A 206 -8.23 5.12 -11.76
N VAL A 207 -7.41 5.77 -12.57
CA VAL A 207 -7.88 6.81 -13.51
C VAL A 207 -8.62 6.17 -14.70
N LYS A 208 -8.04 5.11 -15.22
CA LYS A 208 -8.60 4.24 -16.25
C LYS A 208 -7.82 2.92 -16.27
N ARG A 209 -8.24 1.96 -17.05
CA ARG A 209 -7.58 0.67 -17.19
C ARG A 209 -6.09 0.83 -17.50
N GLY A 210 -5.21 0.32 -16.62
CA GLY A 210 -3.77 0.40 -16.72
C GLY A 210 -3.17 1.78 -16.47
N TYR A 211 -3.91 2.69 -15.81
CA TYR A 211 -3.44 4.01 -15.42
C TYR A 211 -3.91 4.36 -14.01
N TYR A 212 -2.96 4.74 -13.17
CA TYR A 212 -3.19 5.01 -11.76
C TYR A 212 -2.59 6.35 -11.35
N LYS A 213 -3.15 6.92 -10.30
CA LYS A 213 -2.66 8.11 -9.63
C LYS A 213 -2.57 7.82 -8.13
N GLY A 214 -1.49 8.26 -7.49
CA GLY A 214 -1.33 8.25 -6.05
C GLY A 214 -1.13 9.67 -5.52
N GLU A 215 -1.86 10.04 -4.48
CA GLU A 215 -1.70 11.32 -3.81
C GLU A 215 -1.16 11.10 -2.39
N PHE A 216 -0.05 11.77 -2.05
CA PHE A 216 0.48 11.74 -0.70
C PHE A 216 -0.22 12.75 0.19
N LYS A 217 -0.94 12.26 1.19
CA LYS A 217 -1.62 13.05 2.21
C LYS A 217 -0.83 12.95 3.51
N LEU A 218 -0.40 14.09 4.05
CA LEU A 218 0.25 14.13 5.36
C LEU A 218 -0.77 13.79 6.44
N LEU A 219 -0.51 12.74 7.23
CA LEU A 219 -1.27 12.43 8.43
C LEU A 219 -0.69 13.21 9.62
N THR A 220 0.63 13.16 9.80
CA THR A 220 1.33 13.96 10.82
C THR A 220 2.84 14.02 10.57
N ASP A 221 3.45 15.14 10.90
CA ASP A 221 4.90 15.31 11.00
C ASP A 221 5.41 15.24 12.47
N LYS A 222 4.48 15.11 13.45
CA LYS A 222 4.77 15.00 14.88
C LYS A 222 4.17 13.72 15.47
N PRO A 223 4.64 12.53 15.05
CA PRO A 223 4.00 11.26 15.45
C PRO A 223 4.05 11.00 16.95
N LYS A 224 4.99 11.62 17.68
CA LYS A 224 5.12 11.45 19.14
C LYS A 224 4.05 12.19 19.95
N ASP A 225 3.38 13.16 19.35
CA ASP A 225 2.34 13.97 20.01
C ASP A 225 0.99 13.23 20.09
N TYR A 226 0.86 12.13 19.35
CA TYR A 226 -0.36 11.33 19.28
C TYR A 226 -0.36 10.21 20.33
N LYS A 227 -1.55 9.85 20.83
CA LYS A 227 -1.72 8.67 21.68
C LYS A 227 -1.46 7.39 20.87
N ASP A 228 -1.28 6.28 21.56
CA ASP A 228 -1.10 5.00 20.89
C ASP A 228 -2.37 4.64 20.11
N PHE A 229 -2.14 4.19 18.87
CA PHE A 229 -3.12 3.80 17.87
C PHE A 229 -3.86 4.93 17.15
N ASP A 230 -3.71 6.21 17.57
CA ASP A 230 -4.37 7.33 16.88
C ASP A 230 -3.96 7.43 15.39
N ILE A 231 -2.67 7.28 15.10
CA ILE A 231 -2.17 7.35 13.71
C ILE A 231 -2.63 6.14 12.90
N THR A 232 -2.69 4.97 13.53
CA THR A 232 -3.25 3.77 12.93
C THR A 232 -4.72 3.97 12.57
N GLU A 233 -5.49 4.59 13.48
CA GLU A 233 -6.89 4.91 13.25
C GLU A 233 -7.07 5.92 12.10
N MET A 234 -6.25 6.99 12.06
CA MET A 234 -6.25 7.95 10.95
C MET A 234 -6.03 7.27 9.59
N TYR A 235 -5.09 6.32 9.53
CA TYR A 235 -4.85 5.54 8.32
C TYR A 235 -6.08 4.76 7.89
N PHE A 236 -6.72 4.02 8.82
CA PHE A 236 -7.89 3.22 8.47
C PHE A 236 -9.07 4.09 8.03
N ARG A 237 -9.25 5.28 8.63
CA ARG A 237 -10.29 6.25 8.17
C ARG A 237 -10.00 6.77 6.76
N GLU A 238 -8.75 7.04 6.40
CA GLU A 238 -8.41 7.45 5.03
C GLU A 238 -8.56 6.30 4.03
N LEU A 239 -8.15 5.09 4.39
CA LEU A 239 -8.31 3.91 3.54
C LEU A 239 -9.80 3.58 3.31
N GLU A 240 -10.62 3.72 4.33
CA GLU A 240 -12.08 3.53 4.25
C GLU A 240 -12.72 4.52 3.27
N LYS A 241 -12.37 5.81 3.34
CA LYS A 241 -12.80 6.84 2.37
C LYS A 241 -12.37 6.49 0.94
N THR A 242 -11.15 5.98 0.77
CA THR A 242 -10.64 5.55 -0.54
C THR A 242 -11.47 4.41 -1.11
N ILE A 243 -11.78 3.39 -0.29
CA ILE A 243 -12.58 2.23 -0.71
C ILE A 243 -14.05 2.63 -0.97
N GLN A 244 -14.64 3.48 -0.11
CA GLN A 244 -16.01 3.98 -0.30
C GLN A 244 -16.18 4.81 -1.58
N ARG A 245 -15.15 5.55 -1.97
CA ARG A 245 -15.14 6.33 -3.21
C ARG A 245 -15.16 5.45 -4.45
N GLN A 246 -14.45 4.35 -4.45
CA GLN A 246 -14.37 3.39 -5.56
C GLN A 246 -14.09 1.99 -5.00
N PRO A 247 -15.15 1.27 -4.63
CA PRO A 247 -15.07 -0.08 -4.08
C PRO A 247 -14.48 -1.10 -5.03
#